data_b2395363face812e5870aa46f79e7466
#
_entry.id   b2395363face812e5870aa46f79e7466
#
_cell.length_a   1.000
_cell.length_b   1.000
_cell.length_c   1.000
_cell.angle_alpha   90.00
_cell.angle_beta   90.00
_cell.angle_gamma   90.00
#
_symmetry.space_group_name_H-M   'P 1'
#
loop_
_entity.id
_entity.type
_entity.pdbx_description
1 polymer ?
#
loop_
_entity_poly.entity_id
_entity_poly.type
_entity_poly.pdbx_seq_one_letter_code
_entity_poly.pdbx_strand_id
1 'polypeptide(L)'
;MARDHITARGGPSIDMPLLLAIMAIITLGLVNLYSATSVYADDAQRATLADIYVSQIYWIVVGTLLAILVASIDYRSLDRLAMVAYFGGLVALGLVFVVSRSIRGASRWIAIGAFNFQPSEFMKIVLILVLARYLHNDSKVEPRTLVDLVRPALITAVPVVFVMAQPDLGTALIYMLTAGSMIAMTRIRTRSVLTLVGMAGVSLPLAWNFVLLRYQKDRITSFLNPENDTTGSGWHAFQSQTAIGNGQLFGEGFMQGTQNQFRLLPDQFSDFPFAVFCEDWGFAGAVLLLGLYCFACIWAIHVASQAKDRFGAALAIGVGANLFWHVVLNVGMAVGLLPVVGVTLPLFSYGGSSVVTMMVGLGLLMNVSMRR
;
A
#
# COMPACT_ATOMS: atom_id res chain seq x y z
N MET A 1 -40.64 -38.57 7.69
CA MET A 1 -39.96 -38.24 6.44
C MET A 1 -39.07 -37.02 6.70
N ALA A 2 -37.83 -37.25 7.11
CA ALA A 2 -36.83 -36.22 7.29
C ALA A 2 -36.23 -35.91 5.92
N ARG A 3 -36.35 -34.68 5.45
CA ARG A 3 -35.65 -34.20 4.27
C ARG A 3 -34.22 -33.88 4.70
N ASP A 4 -33.29 -34.73 4.35
CA ASP A 4 -31.86 -34.45 4.39
C ASP A 4 -31.57 -33.29 3.42
N HIS A 5 -31.35 -32.12 3.98
CA HIS A 5 -30.69 -31.05 3.24
C HIS A 5 -29.21 -31.43 3.11
N ILE A 6 -28.91 -32.15 2.03
CA ILE A 6 -27.56 -32.30 1.52
C ILE A 6 -27.12 -30.91 1.08
N THR A 7 -26.47 -30.19 1.99
CA THR A 7 -25.69 -29.00 1.63
C THR A 7 -24.55 -29.48 0.75
N ALA A 8 -24.67 -29.25 -0.55
CA ALA A 8 -23.60 -29.42 -1.48
C ALA A 8 -22.39 -28.62 -0.95
N ARG A 9 -21.38 -29.32 -0.44
CA ARG A 9 -20.05 -28.75 -0.19
C ARG A 9 -19.48 -28.35 -1.55
N GLY A 10 -19.75 -27.12 -2.00
CA GLY A 10 -19.03 -26.51 -3.08
C GLY A 10 -17.56 -26.49 -2.68
N GLY A 11 -16.69 -27.05 -3.51
CA GLY A 11 -15.23 -26.94 -3.33
C GLY A 11 -14.83 -25.46 -3.31
N PRO A 12 -13.57 -25.14 -2.93
CA PRO A 12 -13.08 -23.76 -2.86
C PRO A 12 -13.28 -23.08 -4.22
N SER A 13 -14.26 -22.18 -4.29
CA SER A 13 -14.57 -21.43 -5.51
C SER A 13 -13.77 -20.12 -5.50
N ILE A 14 -13.11 -19.85 -6.62
CA ILE A 14 -12.38 -18.58 -6.81
C ILE A 14 -13.40 -17.43 -6.77
N ASP A 15 -13.05 -16.38 -6.06
CA ASP A 15 -13.84 -15.15 -5.95
C ASP A 15 -13.66 -14.32 -7.24
N MET A 16 -14.50 -14.61 -8.24
CA MET A 16 -14.39 -14.02 -9.57
C MET A 16 -14.53 -12.49 -9.57
N PRO A 17 -15.45 -11.85 -8.82
CA PRO A 17 -15.55 -10.40 -8.77
C PRO A 17 -14.25 -9.73 -8.29
N LEU A 18 -13.63 -10.26 -7.24
CA LEU A 18 -12.35 -9.75 -6.74
C LEU A 18 -11.24 -9.95 -7.77
N LEU A 19 -11.15 -11.15 -8.37
CA LEU A 19 -10.14 -11.44 -9.39
C LEU A 19 -10.26 -10.51 -10.59
N LEU A 20 -11.47 -10.28 -11.11
CA LEU A 20 -11.70 -9.38 -12.24
C LEU A 20 -11.30 -7.93 -11.92
N ALA A 21 -11.62 -7.44 -10.71
CA ALA A 21 -11.21 -6.11 -10.30
C ALA A 21 -9.67 -5.97 -10.23
N ILE A 22 -8.98 -6.97 -9.65
CA ILE A 22 -7.51 -7.00 -9.60
C ILE A 22 -6.91 -7.00 -11.00
N MET A 23 -7.41 -7.85 -11.89
CA MET A 23 -6.94 -7.94 -13.28
C MET A 23 -7.17 -6.63 -14.04
N ALA A 24 -8.32 -5.97 -13.84
CA ALA A 24 -8.61 -4.68 -14.45
C ALA A 24 -7.61 -3.60 -13.99
N ILE A 25 -7.33 -3.51 -12.67
CA ILE A 25 -6.35 -2.56 -12.12
C ILE A 25 -4.96 -2.82 -12.70
N ILE A 26 -4.51 -4.09 -12.74
CA ILE A 26 -3.20 -4.46 -13.31
C ILE A 26 -3.12 -4.07 -14.79
N THR A 27 -4.17 -4.35 -15.56
CA THR A 27 -4.20 -4.03 -17.00
C THR A 27 -4.11 -2.53 -17.22
N LEU A 28 -4.91 -1.73 -16.48
CA LEU A 28 -4.85 -0.28 -16.56
C LEU A 28 -3.48 0.25 -16.11
N GLY A 29 -2.89 -0.33 -15.06
CA GLY A 29 -1.54 0.03 -14.58
C GLY A 29 -0.46 -0.25 -15.63
N LEU A 30 -0.52 -1.39 -16.33
CA LEU A 30 0.42 -1.71 -17.41
C LEU A 30 0.24 -0.76 -18.61
N VAL A 31 -0.98 -0.46 -19.01
CA VAL A 31 -1.27 0.50 -20.08
C VAL A 31 -0.73 1.88 -19.71
N ASN A 32 -0.97 2.33 -18.50
CA ASN A 32 -0.46 3.61 -17.99
C ASN A 32 1.07 3.64 -17.91
N LEU A 33 1.70 2.56 -17.43
CA LEU A 33 3.15 2.46 -17.37
C LEU A 33 3.77 2.47 -18.77
N TYR A 34 3.13 1.83 -19.75
CA TYR A 34 3.53 1.89 -21.13
C TYR A 34 3.47 3.33 -21.66
N SER A 35 2.38 4.07 -21.41
CA SER A 35 2.27 5.49 -21.75
C SER A 35 3.40 6.30 -21.13
N ALA A 36 3.61 6.15 -19.80
CA ALA A 36 4.64 6.87 -19.06
C ALA A 36 6.08 6.57 -19.49
N THR A 37 6.34 5.40 -20.09
CA THR A 37 7.69 4.98 -20.49
C THR A 37 7.98 5.07 -21.99
N SER A 38 6.97 5.20 -22.85
CA SER A 38 7.11 5.12 -24.31
C SER A 38 7.39 6.46 -24.98
N VAL A 39 7.13 7.58 -24.31
CA VAL A 39 7.28 8.93 -24.86
C VAL A 39 8.70 9.43 -24.66
N TYR A 40 9.62 9.05 -25.57
CA TYR A 40 11.03 9.48 -25.50
C TYR A 40 11.65 9.70 -26.87
N ALA A 41 12.40 10.81 -26.98
CA ALA A 41 13.03 11.23 -28.21
C ALA A 41 14.38 10.56 -28.50
N ASP A 42 15.03 9.93 -27.49
CA ASP A 42 16.38 9.37 -27.59
C ASP A 42 16.37 7.84 -27.44
N ASP A 43 16.98 7.12 -28.41
CA ASP A 43 16.97 5.66 -28.47
C ASP A 43 17.66 4.97 -27.27
N ALA A 44 18.70 5.58 -26.70
CA ALA A 44 19.39 5.06 -25.52
C ALA A 44 18.49 5.09 -24.27
N GLN A 45 17.66 6.12 -24.14
CA GLN A 45 16.72 6.26 -23.03
C GLN A 45 15.48 5.38 -23.23
N ARG A 46 15.03 5.18 -24.48
CA ARG A 46 13.97 4.21 -24.79
C ARG A 46 14.33 2.81 -24.33
N ALA A 47 15.55 2.36 -24.56
CA ALA A 47 16.01 1.03 -24.10
C ALA A 47 15.92 0.90 -22.58
N THR A 48 16.43 1.90 -21.83
CA THR A 48 16.41 1.86 -20.35
C THR A 48 14.99 1.86 -19.77
N LEU A 49 14.03 2.48 -20.44
CA LEU A 49 12.65 2.61 -19.96
C LEU A 49 11.76 1.47 -20.43
N ALA A 50 12.06 0.88 -21.59
CA ALA A 50 11.48 -0.41 -21.97
C ALA A 50 11.82 -1.49 -20.94
N ASP A 51 13.00 -1.46 -20.33
CA ASP A 51 13.39 -2.34 -19.23
C ASP A 51 12.48 -2.18 -18.00
N ILE A 52 12.00 -0.96 -17.69
CA ILE A 52 11.06 -0.71 -16.58
C ILE A 52 9.74 -1.42 -16.83
N TYR A 53 9.17 -1.30 -18.03
CA TYR A 53 7.92 -1.95 -18.39
C TYR A 53 8.03 -3.47 -18.37
N VAL A 54 9.09 -4.01 -18.97
CA VAL A 54 9.36 -5.47 -18.98
C VAL A 54 9.59 -5.98 -17.56
N SER A 55 10.34 -5.25 -16.74
CA SER A 55 10.55 -5.59 -15.33
C SER A 55 9.23 -5.62 -14.54
N GLN A 56 8.30 -4.69 -14.82
CA GLN A 56 6.99 -4.69 -14.16
C GLN A 56 6.18 -5.95 -14.49
N ILE A 57 6.16 -6.37 -15.76
CA ILE A 57 5.48 -7.61 -16.18
C ILE A 57 6.10 -8.81 -15.43
N TYR A 58 7.44 -8.88 -15.37
CA TYR A 58 8.12 -9.91 -14.62
C TYR A 58 7.67 -9.97 -13.15
N TRP A 59 7.61 -8.82 -12.47
CA TRP A 59 7.18 -8.74 -11.08
C TRP A 59 5.70 -9.10 -10.88
N ILE A 60 4.84 -8.77 -11.84
CA ILE A 60 3.43 -9.20 -11.83
C ILE A 60 3.34 -10.73 -11.96
N VAL A 61 4.12 -11.36 -12.85
CA VAL A 61 4.14 -12.82 -12.99
C VAL A 61 4.62 -13.48 -11.70
N VAL A 62 5.75 -13.02 -11.13
CA VAL A 62 6.28 -13.55 -9.86
C VAL A 62 5.26 -13.34 -8.73
N GLY A 63 4.67 -12.15 -8.63
CA GLY A 63 3.64 -11.83 -7.64
C GLY A 63 2.39 -12.72 -7.77
N THR A 64 1.95 -12.99 -9.01
CA THR A 64 0.82 -13.87 -9.30
C THR A 64 1.11 -15.31 -8.85
N LEU A 65 2.30 -15.83 -9.16
CA LEU A 65 2.69 -17.18 -8.72
C LEU A 65 2.71 -17.28 -7.18
N LEU A 66 3.26 -16.27 -6.50
CA LEU A 66 3.26 -16.21 -5.04
C LEU A 66 1.85 -16.03 -4.47
N ALA A 67 0.98 -15.25 -5.10
CA ALA A 67 -0.41 -15.10 -4.69
C ALA A 67 -1.18 -16.43 -4.80
N ILE A 68 -0.97 -17.18 -5.90
CA ILE A 68 -1.56 -18.52 -6.08
C ILE A 68 -1.02 -19.50 -5.02
N LEU A 69 0.28 -19.48 -4.77
CA LEU A 69 0.90 -20.30 -3.73
C LEU A 69 0.27 -20.03 -2.36
N VAL A 70 0.18 -18.75 -1.98
CA VAL A 70 -0.41 -18.34 -0.70
C VAL A 70 -1.91 -18.64 -0.64
N ALA A 71 -2.64 -18.49 -1.74
CA ALA A 71 -4.06 -18.85 -1.82
C ALA A 71 -4.31 -20.37 -1.67
N SER A 72 -3.35 -21.21 -2.06
CA SER A 72 -3.45 -22.67 -1.96
C SER A 72 -3.22 -23.20 -0.53
N ILE A 73 -2.39 -22.52 0.27
CA ILE A 73 -2.07 -22.90 1.65
C ILE A 73 -3.23 -22.45 2.57
N ASP A 74 -3.64 -23.29 3.54
CA ASP A 74 -4.66 -22.87 4.52
C ASP A 74 -4.13 -21.69 5.36
N TYR A 75 -4.83 -20.53 5.29
CA TYR A 75 -4.43 -19.31 6.02
C TYR A 75 -4.32 -19.54 7.54
N ARG A 76 -5.05 -20.52 8.08
CA ARG A 76 -4.98 -20.88 9.51
C ARG A 76 -3.62 -21.41 9.93
N SER A 77 -2.85 -22.01 9.00
CA SER A 77 -1.49 -22.45 9.28
C SER A 77 -0.53 -21.25 9.43
N LEU A 78 -0.85 -20.11 8.82
CA LEU A 78 -0.06 -18.89 8.91
C LEU A 78 -0.11 -18.24 10.31
N ASP A 79 -1.20 -18.52 11.07
CA ASP A 79 -1.28 -18.10 12.46
C ASP A 79 -0.08 -18.59 13.30
N ARG A 80 0.32 -19.85 13.13
CA ARG A 80 1.48 -20.42 13.84
C ARG A 80 2.80 -19.80 13.42
N LEU A 81 2.93 -19.44 12.16
CA LEU A 81 4.14 -18.86 11.59
C LEU A 81 4.25 -17.34 11.80
N ALA A 82 3.16 -16.66 12.18
CA ALA A 82 3.10 -15.22 12.26
C ALA A 82 4.21 -14.61 13.15
N MET A 83 4.46 -15.19 14.32
CA MET A 83 5.51 -14.69 15.23
C MET A 83 6.91 -14.93 14.68
N VAL A 84 7.15 -16.09 14.06
CA VAL A 84 8.45 -16.41 13.43
C VAL A 84 8.69 -15.43 12.27
N ALA A 85 7.67 -15.20 11.44
CA ALA A 85 7.74 -14.22 10.36
C ALA A 85 8.00 -12.80 10.87
N TYR A 86 7.40 -12.43 12.03
CA TYR A 86 7.60 -11.12 12.64
C TYR A 86 9.06 -10.91 13.06
N PHE A 87 9.63 -11.82 13.82
CA PHE A 87 11.03 -11.71 14.23
C PHE A 87 11.97 -11.80 13.02
N GLY A 88 11.69 -12.66 12.05
CA GLY A 88 12.42 -12.70 10.78
C GLY A 88 12.36 -11.40 10.01
N GLY A 89 11.18 -10.77 9.94
CA GLY A 89 10.98 -9.45 9.34
C GLY A 89 11.75 -8.34 10.07
N LEU A 90 11.77 -8.35 11.41
CA LEU A 90 12.58 -7.40 12.19
C LEU A 90 14.08 -7.57 11.94
N VAL A 91 14.56 -8.82 11.88
CA VAL A 91 15.95 -9.10 11.52
C VAL A 91 16.25 -8.60 10.11
N ALA A 92 15.37 -8.83 9.15
CA ALA A 92 15.53 -8.33 7.78
C ALA A 92 15.57 -6.79 7.72
N LEU A 93 14.70 -6.10 8.50
CA LEU A 93 14.75 -4.64 8.64
C LEU A 93 16.07 -4.17 9.28
N GLY A 94 16.58 -4.90 10.27
CA GLY A 94 17.87 -4.60 10.91
C GLY A 94 19.05 -4.82 9.95
N LEU A 95 19.03 -5.86 9.13
CA LEU A 95 20.07 -6.16 8.14
C LEU A 95 20.23 -5.05 7.09
N VAL A 96 19.17 -4.31 6.80
CA VAL A 96 19.23 -3.15 5.88
C VAL A 96 20.30 -2.16 6.33
N PHE A 97 20.46 -1.89 7.62
CA PHE A 97 21.45 -0.93 8.13
C PHE A 97 22.90 -1.37 7.90
N VAL A 98 23.14 -2.69 7.76
CA VAL A 98 24.48 -3.26 7.61
C VAL A 98 24.82 -3.53 6.14
N VAL A 99 23.84 -4.03 5.36
CA VAL A 99 24.08 -4.59 4.02
C VAL A 99 23.62 -3.66 2.90
N SER A 100 22.74 -2.69 3.19
CA SER A 100 22.14 -1.89 2.12
C SER A 100 23.16 -0.98 1.42
N ARG A 101 22.99 -0.85 0.11
CA ARG A 101 23.65 0.22 -0.66
C ARG A 101 22.79 1.48 -0.57
N SER A 102 23.41 2.63 -0.32
CA SER A 102 22.71 3.92 -0.38
C SER A 102 22.31 4.20 -1.83
N ILE A 103 21.00 4.23 -2.10
CA ILE A 103 20.43 4.62 -3.38
C ILE A 103 19.68 5.94 -3.15
N ARG A 104 20.07 7.02 -3.86
CA ARG A 104 19.49 8.37 -3.69
C ARG A 104 19.52 8.87 -2.22
N GLY A 105 20.56 8.52 -1.45
CA GLY A 105 20.70 8.93 -0.05
C GLY A 105 19.87 8.17 0.97
N ALA A 106 19.13 7.13 0.56
CA ALA A 106 18.36 6.26 1.44
C ALA A 106 18.85 4.81 1.35
N SER A 107 19.04 4.20 2.52
CA SER A 107 19.43 2.79 2.66
C SER A 107 18.19 1.97 2.99
N ARG A 108 17.47 1.48 1.98
CA ARG A 108 16.18 0.78 2.12
C ARG A 108 16.12 -0.57 1.42
N TRP A 109 17.07 -0.83 0.52
CA TRP A 109 17.08 -2.01 -0.34
C TRP A 109 18.27 -2.89 -0.09
N ILE A 110 18.03 -4.19 -0.10
CA ILE A 110 19.06 -5.23 -0.11
C ILE A 110 19.18 -5.74 -1.54
N ALA A 111 20.36 -5.55 -2.16
CA ALA A 111 20.62 -6.06 -3.49
C ALA A 111 20.84 -7.57 -3.42
N ILE A 112 19.97 -8.34 -4.05
CA ILE A 112 20.08 -9.82 -4.18
C ILE A 112 20.25 -10.11 -5.66
N GLY A 113 21.51 -10.18 -6.12
CA GLY A 113 21.80 -10.31 -7.55
C GLY A 113 21.30 -9.10 -8.35
N ALA A 114 20.42 -9.34 -9.31
CA ALA A 114 19.78 -8.30 -10.12
C ALA A 114 18.57 -7.64 -9.42
N PHE A 115 18.16 -8.11 -8.24
CA PHE A 115 16.94 -7.67 -7.56
C PHE A 115 17.23 -6.74 -6.38
N ASN A 116 16.44 -5.70 -6.24
CA ASN A 116 16.42 -4.85 -5.06
C ASN A 116 15.24 -5.25 -4.17
N PHE A 117 15.52 -6.03 -3.15
CA PHE A 117 14.53 -6.46 -2.16
C PHE A 117 14.36 -5.37 -1.10
N GLN A 118 13.12 -4.97 -0.85
CA GLN A 118 12.79 -4.00 0.21
C GLN A 118 12.08 -4.71 1.36
N PRO A 119 12.76 -4.99 2.48
CA PRO A 119 12.17 -5.71 3.61
C PRO A 119 10.95 -5.01 4.22
N SER A 120 10.92 -3.68 4.21
CA SER A 120 9.77 -2.92 4.71
C SER A 120 8.49 -3.16 3.91
N GLU A 121 8.57 -3.51 2.64
CA GLU A 121 7.38 -3.88 1.87
C GLU A 121 6.74 -5.17 2.42
N PHE A 122 7.53 -6.22 2.60
CA PHE A 122 7.06 -7.50 3.11
C PHE A 122 6.61 -7.43 4.57
N MET A 123 7.25 -6.59 5.36
CA MET A 123 6.88 -6.41 6.76
C MET A 123 5.45 -5.88 6.94
N LYS A 124 4.84 -5.22 5.94
CA LYS A 124 3.41 -4.85 5.96
C LYS A 124 2.51 -6.08 6.12
N ILE A 125 2.74 -7.11 5.31
CA ILE A 125 1.95 -8.36 5.38
C ILE A 125 2.23 -9.09 6.68
N VAL A 126 3.48 -9.13 7.11
CA VAL A 126 3.86 -9.76 8.38
C VAL A 126 3.20 -9.06 9.57
N LEU A 127 3.15 -7.73 9.57
CA LEU A 127 2.46 -6.94 10.60
C LEU A 127 0.96 -7.25 10.63
N ILE A 128 0.32 -7.34 9.45
CA ILE A 128 -1.09 -7.73 9.34
C ILE A 128 -1.31 -9.13 9.93
N LEU A 129 -0.46 -10.10 9.61
CA LEU A 129 -0.54 -11.47 10.15
C LEU A 129 -0.43 -11.50 11.69
N VAL A 130 0.53 -10.79 12.25
CA VAL A 130 0.75 -10.77 13.71
C VAL A 130 -0.38 -10.06 14.44
N LEU A 131 -0.87 -8.94 13.89
CA LEU A 131 -2.03 -8.25 14.47
C LEU A 131 -3.30 -9.09 14.34
N ALA A 132 -3.51 -9.78 13.22
CA ALA A 132 -4.63 -10.72 13.05
C ALA A 132 -4.57 -11.86 14.08
N ARG A 133 -3.38 -12.45 14.32
CA ARG A 133 -3.15 -13.43 15.37
C ARG A 133 -3.43 -12.86 16.76
N TYR A 134 -2.94 -11.65 17.05
CA TYR A 134 -3.21 -10.98 18.33
C TYR A 134 -4.73 -10.83 18.56
N LEU A 135 -5.46 -10.34 17.54
CA LEU A 135 -6.90 -10.14 17.62
C LEU A 135 -7.68 -11.46 17.69
N HIS A 136 -7.18 -12.51 17.06
CA HIS A 136 -7.77 -13.85 17.12
C HIS A 136 -7.67 -14.46 18.51
N ASN A 137 -6.49 -14.37 19.14
CA ASN A 137 -6.22 -14.96 20.45
C ASN A 137 -6.78 -14.14 21.62
N ASP A 138 -7.13 -12.87 21.37
CA ASP A 138 -7.74 -12.02 22.38
C ASP A 138 -9.26 -12.25 22.43
N SER A 139 -9.68 -13.03 23.44
CA SER A 139 -11.09 -13.38 23.68
C SER A 139 -11.91 -12.24 24.31
N LYS A 140 -11.34 -11.05 24.49
CA LYS A 140 -12.00 -9.93 25.16
C LYS A 140 -13.25 -9.48 24.40
N VAL A 141 -14.40 -9.54 25.08
CA VAL A 141 -15.70 -9.10 24.55
C VAL A 141 -15.98 -7.64 24.93
N GLU A 142 -15.46 -7.19 26.06
CA GLU A 142 -15.62 -5.83 26.54
C GLU A 142 -14.89 -4.80 25.67
N PRO A 143 -15.40 -3.54 25.63
CA PRO A 143 -14.71 -2.47 24.93
C PRO A 143 -13.29 -2.24 25.47
N ARG A 144 -12.30 -2.17 24.57
CA ARG A 144 -10.88 -2.04 24.88
C ARG A 144 -10.56 -0.72 25.59
N THR A 145 -9.78 -0.83 26.65
CA THR A 145 -9.20 0.32 27.35
C THR A 145 -7.85 0.72 26.73
N LEU A 146 -7.27 1.85 27.14
CA LEU A 146 -5.93 2.25 26.71
C LEU A 146 -4.85 1.20 27.00
N VAL A 147 -4.97 0.51 28.13
CA VAL A 147 -4.00 -0.55 28.52
C VAL A 147 -4.06 -1.73 27.56
N ASP A 148 -5.25 -2.07 27.06
CA ASP A 148 -5.40 -3.15 26.09
C ASP A 148 -4.78 -2.79 24.72
N LEU A 149 -4.67 -1.51 24.41
CA LEU A 149 -4.08 -1.01 23.17
C LEU A 149 -2.55 -0.96 23.21
N VAL A 150 -1.94 -1.04 24.39
CA VAL A 150 -0.46 -0.99 24.53
C VAL A 150 0.21 -2.13 23.76
N ARG A 151 -0.30 -3.38 23.87
CA ARG A 151 0.31 -4.53 23.19
C ARG A 151 0.30 -4.40 21.67
N PRO A 152 -0.83 -4.15 20.98
CA PRO A 152 -0.81 -3.98 19.53
C PRO A 152 -0.06 -2.71 19.10
N ALA A 153 -0.06 -1.66 19.93
CA ALA A 153 0.76 -0.47 19.69
C ALA A 153 2.26 -0.80 19.71
N LEU A 154 2.75 -1.59 20.67
CA LEU A 154 4.14 -2.02 20.73
C LEU A 154 4.52 -2.93 19.55
N ILE A 155 3.65 -3.88 19.17
CA ILE A 155 3.85 -4.71 17.97
C ILE A 155 4.02 -3.85 16.73
N THR A 156 3.28 -2.76 16.61
CA THR A 156 3.37 -1.83 15.48
C THR A 156 4.55 -0.87 15.61
N ALA A 157 4.81 -0.36 16.79
CA ALA A 157 5.85 0.65 17.03
C ALA A 157 7.27 0.14 16.71
N VAL A 158 7.56 -1.12 17.02
CA VAL A 158 8.90 -1.69 16.76
C VAL A 158 9.27 -1.61 15.29
N PRO A 159 8.52 -2.17 14.32
CA PRO A 159 8.87 -2.04 12.91
C PRO A 159 8.75 -0.59 12.41
N VAL A 160 7.86 0.24 12.95
CA VAL A 160 7.76 1.66 12.61
C VAL A 160 9.07 2.39 12.93
N VAL A 161 9.65 2.16 14.12
CA VAL A 161 10.93 2.78 14.50
C VAL A 161 12.05 2.37 13.54
N PHE A 162 12.15 1.08 13.17
CA PHE A 162 13.14 0.63 12.18
C PHE A 162 12.97 1.34 10.83
N VAL A 163 11.74 1.45 10.36
CA VAL A 163 11.43 2.08 9.05
C VAL A 163 11.65 3.59 9.08
N MET A 164 11.32 4.25 10.19
CA MET A 164 11.63 5.68 10.37
C MET A 164 13.13 5.95 10.40
N ALA A 165 13.93 5.05 11.00
CA ALA A 165 15.38 5.13 10.98
C ALA A 165 15.98 4.89 9.58
N GLN A 166 15.23 4.29 8.63
CA GLN A 166 15.58 4.14 7.22
C GLN A 166 15.09 5.30 6.32
N PRO A 167 14.88 6.51 6.85
CA PRO A 167 14.11 7.67 6.36
C PRO A 167 12.90 7.35 5.47
N ASP A 168 12.06 6.36 5.83
CA ASP A 168 10.88 5.96 5.06
C ASP A 168 9.57 6.30 5.79
N LEU A 169 9.20 7.58 5.74
CA LEU A 169 8.00 8.10 6.40
C LEU A 169 6.72 7.50 5.82
N GLY A 170 6.66 7.31 4.50
CA GLY A 170 5.48 6.79 3.81
C GLY A 170 5.11 5.39 4.28
N THR A 171 6.08 4.48 4.29
CA THR A 171 5.86 3.10 4.78
C THR A 171 5.56 3.06 6.28
N ALA A 172 6.21 3.89 7.10
CA ALA A 172 5.90 4.00 8.53
C ALA A 172 4.45 4.43 8.78
N LEU A 173 3.96 5.39 8.00
CA LEU A 173 2.57 5.86 8.05
C LEU A 173 1.58 4.75 7.64
N ILE A 174 1.88 3.99 6.57
CA ILE A 174 1.07 2.83 6.17
C ILE A 174 0.97 1.80 7.29
N TYR A 175 2.07 1.48 8.00
CA TYR A 175 2.03 0.55 9.14
C TYR A 175 1.08 1.05 10.24
N MET A 176 1.21 2.31 10.63
CA MET A 176 0.38 2.90 11.68
C MET A 176 -1.10 2.93 11.29
N LEU A 177 -1.40 3.36 10.06
CA LEU A 177 -2.77 3.48 9.57
C LEU A 177 -3.43 2.11 9.37
N THR A 178 -2.70 1.13 8.84
CA THR A 178 -3.19 -0.25 8.70
C THR A 178 -3.47 -0.88 10.07
N ALA A 179 -2.51 -0.79 11.00
CA ALA A 179 -2.68 -1.30 12.35
C ALA A 179 -3.83 -0.58 13.09
N GLY A 180 -3.90 0.75 12.96
CA GLY A 180 -4.99 1.55 13.51
C GLY A 180 -6.36 1.11 12.99
N SER A 181 -6.48 0.85 11.69
CA SER A 181 -7.72 0.36 11.07
C SER A 181 -8.11 -1.03 11.59
N MET A 182 -7.16 -1.96 11.71
CA MET A 182 -7.41 -3.29 12.28
C MET A 182 -7.89 -3.21 13.73
N ILE A 183 -7.29 -2.33 14.53
CA ILE A 183 -7.67 -2.13 15.93
C ILE A 183 -9.02 -1.42 16.02
N ALA A 184 -9.30 -0.44 15.16
CA ALA A 184 -10.56 0.30 15.12
C ALA A 184 -11.79 -0.57 14.82
N MET A 185 -11.59 -1.72 14.13
CA MET A 185 -12.67 -2.72 13.94
C MET A 185 -13.04 -3.47 15.21
N THR A 186 -12.27 -3.32 16.29
CA THR A 186 -12.65 -3.83 17.60
C THR A 186 -13.42 -2.75 18.38
N ARG A 187 -14.20 -3.16 19.37
CA ARG A 187 -14.89 -2.20 20.23
C ARG A 187 -13.88 -1.47 21.14
N ILE A 188 -13.75 -0.15 20.97
CA ILE A 188 -12.88 0.69 21.82
C ILE A 188 -13.76 1.59 22.67
N ARG A 189 -13.41 1.78 23.95
CA ARG A 189 -14.12 2.72 24.84
C ARG A 189 -13.98 4.14 24.31
N THR A 190 -15.08 4.90 24.24
CA THR A 190 -15.09 6.30 23.78
C THR A 190 -14.07 7.16 24.55
N ARG A 191 -13.94 6.93 25.86
CA ARG A 191 -12.93 7.63 26.68
C ARG A 191 -11.51 7.35 26.19
N SER A 192 -11.20 6.10 25.80
CA SER A 192 -9.88 5.73 25.26
C SER A 192 -9.61 6.43 23.92
N VAL A 193 -10.63 6.52 23.04
CA VAL A 193 -10.51 7.24 21.77
C VAL A 193 -10.23 8.73 22.03
N LEU A 194 -11.01 9.37 22.90
CA LEU A 194 -10.80 10.79 23.26
C LEU A 194 -9.41 11.04 23.84
N THR A 195 -8.94 10.14 24.69
CA THR A 195 -7.58 10.25 25.25
C THR A 195 -6.52 10.09 24.17
N LEU A 196 -6.66 9.13 23.22
CA LEU A 196 -5.73 8.97 22.11
C LEU A 196 -5.71 10.23 21.21
N VAL A 197 -6.87 10.81 20.91
CA VAL A 197 -6.96 12.07 20.15
C VAL A 197 -6.27 13.22 20.91
N GLY A 198 -6.52 13.33 22.21
CA GLY A 198 -5.85 14.32 23.06
C GLY A 198 -4.33 14.12 23.09
N MET A 199 -3.85 12.87 23.26
CA MET A 199 -2.43 12.53 23.21
C MET A 199 -1.81 12.86 21.86
N ALA A 200 -2.50 12.55 20.75
CA ALA A 200 -2.05 12.92 19.40
C ALA A 200 -1.93 14.45 19.26
N GLY A 201 -2.93 15.21 19.74
CA GLY A 201 -2.91 16.66 19.72
C GLY A 201 -1.72 17.28 20.48
N VAL A 202 -1.31 16.68 21.59
CA VAL A 202 -0.12 17.11 22.34
C VAL A 202 1.19 16.59 21.70
N SER A 203 1.19 15.36 21.21
CA SER A 203 2.40 14.75 20.65
C SER A 203 2.81 15.36 19.29
N LEU A 204 1.88 15.87 18.48
CA LEU A 204 2.20 16.49 17.19
C LEU A 204 3.12 17.72 17.31
N PRO A 205 2.84 18.74 18.15
CA PRO A 205 3.75 19.86 18.37
C PRO A 205 5.11 19.43 18.97
N LEU A 206 5.10 18.43 19.86
CA LEU A 206 6.33 17.90 20.43
C LEU A 206 7.16 17.17 19.37
N ALA A 207 6.52 16.36 18.54
CA ALA A 207 7.18 15.68 17.44
C ALA A 207 7.76 16.69 16.43
N TRP A 208 7.02 17.75 16.11
CA TRP A 208 7.52 18.82 15.24
C TRP A 208 8.81 19.44 15.76
N ASN A 209 8.90 19.75 17.05
CA ASN A 209 10.06 20.43 17.61
C ASN A 209 11.25 19.51 17.86
N PHE A 210 11.02 18.26 18.33
CA PHE A 210 12.06 17.41 18.89
C PHE A 210 12.32 16.12 18.13
N VAL A 211 11.38 15.62 17.30
CA VAL A 211 11.46 14.30 16.70
C VAL A 211 11.64 14.36 15.19
N LEU A 212 10.93 15.26 14.51
CA LEU A 212 10.96 15.33 13.04
C LEU A 212 12.31 15.82 12.53
N LEU A 213 12.88 15.06 11.60
CA LEU A 213 14.07 15.42 10.86
C LEU A 213 13.80 16.57 9.89
N ARG A 214 14.84 17.29 9.49
CA ARG A 214 14.71 18.47 8.63
C ARG A 214 13.97 18.15 7.32
N TYR A 215 14.33 17.07 6.64
CA TYR A 215 13.67 16.67 5.39
C TYR A 215 12.17 16.36 5.54
N GLN A 216 11.73 15.92 6.74
CA GLN A 216 10.32 15.66 7.01
C GLN A 216 9.55 16.97 7.24
N LYS A 217 10.18 17.92 7.92
CA LYS A 217 9.64 19.27 8.09
C LYS A 217 9.55 19.97 6.73
N ASP A 218 10.59 19.85 5.90
CA ASP A 218 10.63 20.44 4.56
C ASP A 218 9.47 19.93 3.70
N ARG A 219 9.14 18.64 3.73
CA ARG A 219 7.96 18.09 3.02
C ARG A 219 6.63 18.71 3.47
N ILE A 220 6.46 18.95 4.77
CA ILE A 220 5.25 19.56 5.31
C ILE A 220 5.21 21.05 4.97
N THR A 221 6.34 21.75 5.06
CA THR A 221 6.42 23.18 4.72
C THR A 221 6.25 23.41 3.22
N SER A 222 6.84 22.56 2.36
CA SER A 222 6.62 22.62 0.90
C SER A 222 5.16 22.31 0.52
N PHE A 223 4.50 21.45 1.27
CA PHE A 223 3.07 21.19 1.06
C PHE A 223 2.20 22.42 1.42
N LEU A 224 2.52 23.11 2.53
CA LEU A 224 1.78 24.30 2.96
C LEU A 224 2.06 25.54 2.11
N ASN A 225 3.29 25.64 1.56
CA ASN A 225 3.75 26.75 0.75
C ASN A 225 4.50 26.26 -0.49
N PRO A 226 3.83 25.65 -1.47
CA PRO A 226 4.47 25.04 -2.64
C PRO A 226 5.19 26.04 -3.53
N GLU A 227 4.79 27.31 -3.52
CA GLU A 227 5.41 28.39 -4.30
C GLU A 227 6.88 28.66 -3.92
N ASN A 228 7.25 28.34 -2.68
CA ASN A 228 8.62 28.54 -2.19
C ASN A 228 9.58 27.37 -2.51
N ASP A 229 9.06 26.25 -3.02
CA ASP A 229 9.82 25.04 -3.33
C ASP A 229 9.74 24.73 -4.83
N THR A 230 10.56 25.42 -5.60
CA THR A 230 10.58 25.32 -7.08
C THR A 230 11.38 24.15 -7.63
N THR A 231 12.01 23.33 -6.78
CA THR A 231 12.89 22.23 -7.23
C THR A 231 12.68 20.93 -6.45
N GLY A 232 11.95 20.95 -5.33
CA GLY A 232 11.73 19.81 -4.44
C GLY A 232 10.33 19.21 -4.53
N SER A 233 9.84 18.74 -3.40
CA SER A 233 8.53 18.08 -3.32
C SER A 233 7.34 18.99 -3.68
N GLY A 234 7.48 20.30 -3.49
CA GLY A 234 6.48 21.30 -3.92
C GLY A 234 6.34 21.35 -5.45
N TRP A 235 7.47 21.36 -6.17
CA TRP A 235 7.48 21.27 -7.64
C TRP A 235 6.83 20.00 -8.15
N HIS A 236 7.14 18.83 -7.56
CA HIS A 236 6.51 17.55 -7.93
C HIS A 236 5.00 17.59 -7.77
N ALA A 237 4.50 18.11 -6.64
CA ALA A 237 3.08 18.25 -6.39
C ALA A 237 2.41 19.21 -7.38
N PHE A 238 3.03 20.33 -7.69
CA PHE A 238 2.53 21.30 -8.66
C PHE A 238 2.43 20.71 -10.06
N GLN A 239 3.45 20.00 -10.53
CA GLN A 239 3.43 19.34 -11.85
C GLN A 239 2.39 18.22 -11.91
N SER A 240 2.22 17.47 -10.81
CA SER A 240 1.18 16.45 -10.70
C SER A 240 -0.23 17.05 -10.83
N GLN A 241 -0.50 18.16 -10.12
CA GLN A 241 -1.80 18.85 -10.20
C GLN A 241 -2.02 19.44 -11.59
N THR A 242 -0.98 19.96 -12.24
CA THR A 242 -1.05 20.47 -13.61
C THR A 242 -1.42 19.36 -14.59
N ALA A 243 -0.79 18.18 -14.49
CA ALA A 243 -1.10 17.01 -15.31
C ALA A 243 -2.58 16.58 -15.14
N ILE A 244 -3.05 16.50 -13.89
CA ILE A 244 -4.44 16.14 -13.58
C ILE A 244 -5.41 17.19 -14.17
N GLY A 245 -5.06 18.48 -14.06
CA GLY A 245 -5.87 19.58 -14.59
C GLY A 245 -5.97 19.58 -16.11
N ASN A 246 -4.86 19.29 -16.81
CA ASN A 246 -4.81 19.19 -18.27
C ASN A 246 -5.75 18.10 -18.79
N GLY A 247 -5.89 16.99 -18.08
CA GLY A 247 -6.73 15.87 -18.49
C GLY A 247 -8.22 16.17 -18.58
N GLN A 248 -8.73 17.25 -17.99
CA GLN A 248 -10.14 17.66 -18.05
C GLN A 248 -11.12 16.47 -17.85
N LEU A 249 -12.19 16.35 -18.68
CA LEU A 249 -13.19 15.29 -18.56
C LEU A 249 -12.76 13.96 -19.19
N PHE A 250 -12.13 13.97 -20.36
CA PHE A 250 -11.85 12.78 -21.15
C PHE A 250 -10.38 12.54 -21.46
N GLY A 251 -9.48 13.38 -20.95
CA GLY A 251 -8.05 13.29 -21.18
C GLY A 251 -7.58 13.95 -22.47
N GLU A 252 -6.28 14.19 -22.55
CA GLU A 252 -5.62 14.66 -23.79
C GLU A 252 -5.46 13.53 -24.82
N GLY A 253 -5.65 12.28 -24.40
CA GLY A 253 -5.48 11.07 -25.19
C GLY A 253 -4.27 10.25 -24.78
N PHE A 254 -4.31 8.96 -25.06
CA PHE A 254 -3.26 8.01 -24.71
C PHE A 254 -1.92 8.42 -25.33
N MET A 255 -0.86 8.55 -24.49
CA MET A 255 0.48 9.01 -24.86
C MET A 255 0.55 10.46 -25.38
N GLN A 256 -0.51 11.27 -25.24
CA GLN A 256 -0.54 12.65 -25.76
C GLN A 256 -0.39 13.70 -24.64
N GLY A 257 -0.36 13.28 -23.38
CA GLY A 257 -0.19 14.16 -22.23
C GLY A 257 1.10 14.98 -22.28
N THR A 258 0.97 16.31 -22.15
CA THR A 258 2.09 17.24 -22.30
C THR A 258 3.10 17.11 -21.17
N GLN A 259 2.62 16.89 -19.91
CA GLN A 259 3.50 16.70 -18.76
C GLN A 259 4.33 15.41 -18.89
N ASN A 260 3.73 14.36 -19.45
CA ASN A 260 4.40 13.12 -19.77
C ASN A 260 5.41 13.29 -20.91
N GLN A 261 5.02 13.92 -22.02
CA GLN A 261 5.87 14.11 -23.20
C GLN A 261 7.12 14.95 -22.90
N PHE A 262 6.98 16.04 -22.14
CA PHE A 262 8.08 16.94 -21.81
C PHE A 262 8.83 16.56 -20.54
N ARG A 263 8.46 15.43 -19.88
CA ARG A 263 9.07 14.95 -18.63
C ARG A 263 9.07 15.98 -17.51
N LEU A 264 8.04 16.75 -17.42
CA LEU A 264 7.94 17.78 -16.40
C LEU A 264 7.59 17.21 -15.04
N LEU A 265 7.01 15.97 -15.02
CA LEU A 265 6.65 15.28 -13.80
C LEU A 265 7.74 14.28 -13.39
N PRO A 266 8.53 14.55 -12.35
CA PRO A 266 9.51 13.59 -11.81
C PRO A 266 8.83 12.36 -11.20
N ASP A 267 9.54 11.21 -11.20
CA ASP A 267 9.05 9.95 -10.62
C ASP A 267 7.62 9.57 -11.04
N GLN A 268 7.23 9.91 -12.29
CA GLN A 268 5.90 9.72 -12.86
C GLN A 268 5.42 8.27 -12.90
N PHE A 269 6.33 7.29 -12.96
CA PHE A 269 6.00 5.86 -12.98
C PHE A 269 5.94 5.22 -11.59
N SER A 270 6.51 5.82 -10.55
CA SER A 270 6.51 5.27 -9.18
C SER A 270 5.53 5.99 -8.26
N ASP A 271 5.68 7.29 -8.10
CA ASP A 271 4.96 8.08 -7.10
C ASP A 271 3.72 8.79 -7.65
N PHE A 272 3.78 9.20 -8.93
CA PHE A 272 2.71 9.97 -9.58
C PHE A 272 2.05 9.30 -10.81
N PRO A 273 1.90 7.95 -10.87
CA PRO A 273 1.28 7.32 -12.03
C PRO A 273 -0.19 7.71 -12.18
N PHE A 274 -0.88 8.09 -11.08
CA PHE A 274 -2.24 8.59 -11.10
C PHE A 274 -2.36 9.89 -11.89
N ALA A 275 -1.38 10.80 -11.78
CA ALA A 275 -1.37 12.06 -12.51
C ALA A 275 -1.23 11.84 -14.03
N VAL A 276 -0.33 10.96 -14.46
CA VAL A 276 -0.19 10.56 -15.88
C VAL A 276 -1.48 9.94 -16.39
N PHE A 277 -2.10 9.06 -15.59
CA PHE A 277 -3.37 8.44 -15.96
C PHE A 277 -4.50 9.45 -16.13
N CYS A 278 -4.58 10.43 -15.23
CA CYS A 278 -5.57 11.50 -15.34
C CYS A 278 -5.31 12.41 -16.54
N GLU A 279 -4.06 12.67 -16.90
CA GLU A 279 -3.71 13.45 -18.09
C GLU A 279 -4.16 12.74 -19.37
N ASP A 280 -3.88 11.42 -19.46
CA ASP A 280 -4.22 10.61 -20.64
C ASP A 280 -5.73 10.32 -20.77
N TRP A 281 -6.44 10.04 -19.64
CA TRP A 281 -7.82 9.52 -19.63
C TRP A 281 -8.84 10.45 -18.98
N GLY A 282 -8.40 11.56 -18.43
CA GLY A 282 -9.21 12.59 -17.79
C GLY A 282 -9.94 12.12 -16.53
N PHE A 283 -10.92 12.92 -16.15
CA PHE A 283 -11.77 12.66 -14.97
C PHE A 283 -12.54 11.33 -15.08
N ALA A 284 -13.00 10.97 -16.28
CA ALA A 284 -13.72 9.72 -16.53
C ALA A 284 -12.83 8.49 -16.21
N GLY A 285 -11.56 8.50 -16.64
CA GLY A 285 -10.59 7.47 -16.31
C GLY A 285 -10.30 7.42 -14.81
N ALA A 286 -10.11 8.57 -14.18
CA ALA A 286 -9.88 8.67 -12.74
C ALA A 286 -11.02 8.04 -11.93
N VAL A 287 -12.28 8.35 -12.27
CA VAL A 287 -13.47 7.78 -11.60
C VAL A 287 -13.54 6.27 -11.78
N LEU A 288 -13.25 5.77 -12.98
CA LEU A 288 -13.21 4.32 -13.25
C LEU A 288 -12.16 3.63 -12.37
N LEU A 289 -10.92 4.14 -12.34
CA LEU A 289 -9.84 3.56 -11.56
C LEU A 289 -10.13 3.60 -10.06
N LEU A 290 -10.57 4.74 -9.53
CA LEU A 290 -10.94 4.89 -8.12
C LEU A 290 -12.15 4.01 -7.77
N GLY A 291 -13.10 3.84 -8.70
CA GLY A 291 -14.23 2.92 -8.56
C GLY A 291 -13.78 1.46 -8.40
N LEU A 292 -12.78 1.02 -9.17
CA LEU A 292 -12.20 -0.32 -9.04
C LEU A 292 -11.50 -0.52 -7.68
N TYR A 293 -10.73 0.46 -7.21
CA TYR A 293 -10.12 0.39 -5.88
C TYR A 293 -11.15 0.41 -4.76
N CYS A 294 -12.16 1.27 -4.86
CA CYS A 294 -13.27 1.33 -3.91
C CYS A 294 -14.01 -0.01 -3.85
N PHE A 295 -14.30 -0.61 -5.01
CA PHE A 295 -14.89 -1.94 -5.09
C PHE A 295 -14.01 -2.98 -4.39
N ALA A 296 -12.70 -3.03 -4.65
CA ALA A 296 -11.79 -3.98 -4.02
C ALA A 296 -11.73 -3.81 -2.49
N CYS A 297 -11.73 -2.57 -1.99
CA CYS A 297 -11.76 -2.28 -0.55
C CYS A 297 -13.08 -2.72 0.10
N ILE A 298 -14.23 -2.40 -0.53
CA ILE A 298 -15.56 -2.84 -0.05
C ILE A 298 -15.65 -4.36 -0.07
N TRP A 299 -15.10 -4.98 -1.12
CA TRP A 299 -15.08 -6.44 -1.23
C TRP A 299 -14.23 -7.11 -0.13
N ALA A 300 -13.12 -6.51 0.26
CA ALA A 300 -12.33 -6.98 1.39
C ALA A 300 -13.13 -6.96 2.71
N ILE A 301 -13.94 -5.92 2.94
CA ILE A 301 -14.84 -5.85 4.08
C ILE A 301 -15.93 -6.94 3.99
N HIS A 302 -16.48 -7.17 2.80
CA HIS A 302 -17.45 -8.24 2.55
C HIS A 302 -16.84 -9.62 2.86
N VAL A 303 -15.62 -9.91 2.39
CA VAL A 303 -14.90 -11.14 2.73
C VAL A 303 -14.69 -11.28 4.24
N ALA A 304 -14.29 -10.20 4.90
CA ALA A 304 -14.11 -10.19 6.35
C ALA A 304 -15.40 -10.51 7.13
N SER A 305 -16.55 -9.99 6.67
CA SER A 305 -17.85 -10.23 7.30
C SER A 305 -18.34 -11.66 7.17
N GLN A 306 -17.86 -12.39 6.17
CA GLN A 306 -18.20 -13.77 5.90
C GLN A 306 -17.15 -14.79 6.34
N ALA A 307 -16.04 -14.34 6.90
CA ALA A 307 -14.93 -15.18 7.32
C ALA A 307 -15.38 -16.15 8.44
N LYS A 308 -14.96 -17.42 8.38
CA LYS A 308 -15.31 -18.47 9.36
C LYS A 308 -14.75 -18.23 10.76
N ASP A 309 -13.65 -17.49 10.85
CA ASP A 309 -12.97 -17.25 12.12
C ASP A 309 -12.47 -15.80 12.23
N ARG A 310 -12.14 -15.39 13.45
CA ARG A 310 -11.64 -14.04 13.74
C ARG A 310 -10.29 -13.73 13.09
N PHE A 311 -9.46 -14.76 12.89
CA PHE A 311 -8.16 -14.57 12.25
C PHE A 311 -8.33 -14.20 10.77
N GLY A 312 -9.15 -14.96 10.03
CA GLY A 312 -9.49 -14.67 8.63
C GLY A 312 -10.17 -13.30 8.46
N ALA A 313 -11.10 -12.95 9.34
CA ALA A 313 -11.74 -11.64 9.33
C ALA A 313 -10.73 -10.51 9.53
N ALA A 314 -9.86 -10.62 10.54
CA ALA A 314 -8.82 -9.60 10.82
C ALA A 314 -7.79 -9.51 9.68
N LEU A 315 -7.44 -10.65 9.07
CA LEU A 315 -6.53 -10.71 7.93
C LEU A 315 -7.12 -9.97 6.71
N ALA A 316 -8.39 -10.24 6.37
CA ALA A 316 -9.09 -9.59 5.27
C ALA A 316 -9.20 -8.07 5.48
N ILE A 317 -9.52 -7.63 6.71
CA ILE A 317 -9.53 -6.21 7.07
C ILE A 317 -8.14 -5.60 6.96
N GLY A 318 -7.11 -6.28 7.44
CA GLY A 318 -5.73 -5.79 7.38
C GLY A 318 -5.25 -5.57 5.94
N VAL A 319 -5.51 -6.52 5.05
CA VAL A 319 -5.18 -6.41 3.62
C VAL A 319 -6.00 -5.29 2.95
N GLY A 320 -7.31 -5.24 3.22
CA GLY A 320 -8.18 -4.17 2.70
C GLY A 320 -7.76 -2.78 3.18
N ALA A 321 -7.40 -2.63 4.46
CA ALA A 321 -6.90 -1.38 5.02
C ALA A 321 -5.55 -0.97 4.42
N ASN A 322 -4.63 -1.92 4.22
CA ASN A 322 -3.37 -1.66 3.55
C ASN A 322 -3.57 -1.16 2.11
N LEU A 323 -4.47 -1.79 1.35
CA LEU A 323 -4.86 -1.34 0.01
C LEU A 323 -5.45 0.07 0.06
N PHE A 324 -6.43 0.30 0.93
CA PHE A 324 -7.13 1.57 1.09
C PHE A 324 -6.17 2.74 1.39
N TRP A 325 -5.29 2.57 2.38
CA TRP A 325 -4.38 3.64 2.77
C TRP A 325 -3.30 3.93 1.72
N HIS A 326 -2.84 2.93 0.99
CA HIS A 326 -1.97 3.16 -0.15
C HIS A 326 -2.65 4.03 -1.21
N VAL A 327 -3.90 3.73 -1.57
CA VAL A 327 -4.68 4.51 -2.54
C VAL A 327 -4.91 5.94 -2.03
N VAL A 328 -5.38 6.09 -0.78
CA VAL A 328 -5.65 7.41 -0.18
C VAL A 328 -4.39 8.28 -0.13
N LEU A 329 -3.25 7.71 0.30
CA LEU A 329 -2.02 8.49 0.39
C LEU A 329 -1.45 8.82 -0.99
N ASN A 330 -1.43 7.88 -1.94
CA ASN A 330 -0.91 8.14 -3.27
C ASN A 330 -1.77 9.14 -4.05
N VAL A 331 -3.07 8.91 -4.12
CA VAL A 331 -3.99 9.84 -4.80
C VAL A 331 -4.03 11.18 -4.07
N GLY A 332 -4.06 11.17 -2.73
CA GLY A 332 -4.07 12.38 -1.92
C GLY A 332 -2.85 13.27 -2.16
N MET A 333 -1.64 12.69 -2.29
CA MET A 333 -0.45 13.45 -2.63
C MET A 333 -0.45 13.92 -4.10
N ALA A 334 -0.99 13.10 -5.04
CA ALA A 334 -1.06 13.48 -6.45
C ALA A 334 -2.00 14.66 -6.71
N VAL A 335 -3.15 14.71 -6.02
CA VAL A 335 -4.10 15.83 -6.14
C VAL A 335 -3.75 17.02 -5.22
N GLY A 336 -2.69 16.92 -4.41
CA GLY A 336 -2.25 18.00 -3.51
C GLY A 336 -3.08 18.15 -2.24
N LEU A 337 -3.78 17.10 -1.79
CA LEU A 337 -4.48 17.08 -0.49
C LEU A 337 -3.58 16.60 0.66
N LEU A 338 -2.48 15.93 0.35
CA LEU A 338 -1.53 15.39 1.32
C LEU A 338 -0.10 15.72 0.90
N PRO A 339 0.84 15.84 1.84
CA PRO A 339 2.25 16.04 1.51
C PRO A 339 2.82 14.83 0.74
N VAL A 340 3.82 15.08 -0.09
CA VAL A 340 4.49 14.02 -0.87
C VAL A 340 5.30 13.12 0.07
N VAL A 341 4.85 11.89 0.26
CA VAL A 341 5.49 10.92 1.16
C VAL A 341 6.17 9.75 0.44
N GLY A 342 5.99 9.63 -0.89
CA GLY A 342 6.62 8.60 -1.70
C GLY A 342 6.01 7.21 -1.46
N VAL A 343 4.70 7.08 -1.61
CA VAL A 343 3.95 5.81 -1.47
C VAL A 343 3.42 5.41 -2.84
N THR A 344 3.68 4.17 -3.23
CA THR A 344 3.22 3.62 -4.52
C THR A 344 1.72 3.36 -4.56
N LEU A 345 1.09 3.54 -5.72
CA LEU A 345 -0.29 3.12 -5.98
C LEU A 345 -0.32 1.61 -6.25
N PRO A 346 -1.05 0.81 -5.45
CA PRO A 346 -0.99 -0.65 -5.50
C PRO A 346 -1.29 -1.23 -6.88
N LEU A 347 -0.44 -2.13 -7.38
CA LEU A 347 -0.56 -2.81 -8.68
C LEU A 347 -0.52 -1.89 -9.92
N PHE A 348 -0.48 -0.59 -9.71
CA PHE A 348 -0.52 0.43 -10.75
C PHE A 348 0.83 1.13 -10.93
N SER A 349 1.48 1.51 -9.83
CA SER A 349 2.84 2.07 -9.83
C SER A 349 3.87 1.01 -10.20
N TYR A 350 4.96 1.45 -10.81
CA TYR A 350 6.17 0.65 -10.90
C TYR A 350 6.79 0.43 -9.52
N GLY A 351 7.10 -0.83 -9.20
CA GLY A 351 7.77 -1.17 -7.95
C GLY A 351 7.74 -2.67 -7.65
N GLY A 352 8.84 -3.38 -7.95
CA GLY A 352 8.88 -4.84 -7.85
C GLY A 352 8.45 -5.39 -6.49
N SER A 353 9.10 -4.93 -5.39
CA SER A 353 8.77 -5.38 -4.03
C SER A 353 7.35 -5.02 -3.61
N SER A 354 6.87 -3.82 -4.01
CA SER A 354 5.52 -3.35 -3.67
C SER A 354 4.45 -4.18 -4.38
N VAL A 355 4.63 -4.43 -5.69
CA VAL A 355 3.71 -5.26 -6.48
C VAL A 355 3.64 -6.68 -5.92
N VAL A 356 4.78 -7.32 -5.68
CA VAL A 356 4.83 -8.68 -5.14
C VAL A 356 4.16 -8.75 -3.77
N THR A 357 4.43 -7.80 -2.89
CA THR A 357 3.82 -7.75 -1.55
C THR A 357 2.30 -7.57 -1.63
N MET A 358 1.83 -6.67 -2.49
CA MET A 358 0.39 -6.45 -2.66
C MET A 358 -0.29 -7.70 -3.25
N MET A 359 0.33 -8.37 -4.22
CA MET A 359 -0.18 -9.62 -4.78
C MET A 359 -0.27 -10.74 -3.73
N VAL A 360 0.75 -10.86 -2.86
CA VAL A 360 0.70 -11.79 -1.71
C VAL A 360 -0.45 -11.43 -0.76
N GLY A 361 -0.63 -10.15 -0.44
CA GLY A 361 -1.77 -9.69 0.37
C GLY A 361 -3.13 -10.04 -0.25
N LEU A 362 -3.30 -9.78 -1.54
CA LEU A 362 -4.52 -10.12 -2.28
C LEU A 362 -4.70 -11.66 -2.40
N GLY A 363 -3.61 -12.41 -2.50
CA GLY A 363 -3.62 -13.87 -2.41
C GLY A 363 -4.14 -14.36 -1.06
N LEU A 364 -3.75 -13.70 0.05
CA LEU A 364 -4.30 -13.96 1.38
C LEU A 364 -5.79 -13.63 1.48
N LEU A 365 -6.21 -12.51 0.90
CA LEU A 365 -7.63 -12.13 0.86
C LEU A 365 -8.46 -13.14 0.06
N MET A 366 -7.94 -13.57 -1.10
CA MET A 366 -8.55 -14.64 -1.91
C MET A 366 -8.64 -15.96 -1.13
N ASN A 367 -7.58 -16.31 -0.38
CA ASN A 367 -7.52 -17.49 0.46
C ASN A 367 -8.66 -17.51 1.51
N VAL A 368 -8.85 -16.40 2.23
CA VAL A 368 -9.95 -16.23 3.19
C VAL A 368 -11.30 -16.35 2.47
N SER A 369 -11.44 -15.70 1.31
CA SER A 369 -12.67 -15.73 0.53
C SER A 369 -13.04 -17.13 0.04
N MET A 370 -12.09 -17.94 -0.42
CA MET A 370 -12.32 -19.31 -0.90
C MET A 370 -12.69 -20.29 0.21
N ARG A 371 -12.42 -19.95 1.47
CA ARG A 371 -12.65 -20.83 2.65
C ARG A 371 -13.72 -20.31 3.61
N ARG A 372 -14.41 -19.23 3.25
CA ARG A 372 -15.56 -18.66 3.97
C ARG A 372 -16.82 -19.54 3.92
#